data_3b0abfa7ed1021320ee2675f5ad69aaa
#
_entry.id   3b0abfa7ed1021320ee2675f5ad69aaa
#
_cell.length_a   1.000
_cell.length_b   1.000
_cell.length_c   1.000
_cell.angle_alpha   90.00
_cell.angle_beta   90.00
_cell.angle_gamma   90.00
#
_symmetry.space_group_name_H-M   'P 1'
#
loop_
_entity.id
_entity.type
_entity.pdbx_description
1 polymer ?
#
loop_
_entity_poly.entity_id
_entity_poly.type
_entity_poly.pdbx_seq_one_letter_code
_entity_poly.pdbx_strand_id
1 'polypeptide(L)'
;LLVLPEDAEIGADVKELTGLNDWIFDVSITANRPDCQSIFGLAREVAAALGQPLKTPALDYTETEVEKEGFEVTVDAQDLCPRYIAHYVYDVKLGQSPAWMRRRLALVGNNSISNIVDITNYIMRELGQPLHAFDCDFLEENAIQVRRANEGEKIVTLDEKEFTLKPNNLVICDGKKP
;
A
#
# COMPACT_ATOMS: atom_id res chain seq x y z
N LEU A 1 23.33 4.27 -12.01
CA LEU A 1 24.15 3.06 -12.08
C LEU A 1 23.32 1.89 -11.57
N LEU A 2 23.12 0.85 -12.39
CA LEU A 2 22.43 -0.36 -11.99
C LEU A 2 23.45 -1.30 -11.34
N VAL A 3 23.19 -1.68 -10.08
CA VAL A 3 24.00 -2.68 -9.36
C VAL A 3 23.29 -4.01 -9.50
N LEU A 4 23.96 -4.97 -10.12
CA LEU A 4 23.48 -6.34 -10.26
C LEU A 4 23.78 -7.15 -9.00
N PRO A 5 23.08 -8.29 -8.79
CA PRO A 5 23.44 -9.24 -7.73
C PRO A 5 24.88 -9.71 -7.82
N GLU A 6 25.51 -9.99 -6.69
CA GLU A 6 26.93 -10.42 -6.65
C GLU A 6 27.17 -11.76 -7.37
N ASP A 7 26.13 -12.59 -7.45
CA ASP A 7 26.14 -13.90 -8.14
C ASP A 7 25.76 -13.80 -9.63
N ALA A 8 25.61 -12.59 -10.17
CA ALA A 8 25.28 -12.42 -11.58
C ALA A 8 26.42 -12.94 -12.48
N GLU A 9 26.10 -13.82 -13.41
CA GLU A 9 27.03 -14.40 -14.35
C GLU A 9 27.60 -13.32 -15.30
N ILE A 10 28.93 -13.26 -15.44
CA ILE A 10 29.59 -12.33 -16.33
C ILE A 10 29.30 -12.73 -17.78
N GLY A 11 28.72 -11.79 -18.56
CA GLY A 11 28.32 -12.02 -19.93
C GLY A 11 26.86 -12.47 -20.11
N ALA A 12 26.11 -12.69 -19.04
CA ALA A 12 24.68 -12.94 -19.12
C ALA A 12 23.91 -11.72 -19.66
N ASP A 13 22.77 -11.96 -20.32
CA ASP A 13 21.91 -10.89 -20.83
C ASP A 13 21.29 -10.10 -19.65
N VAL A 14 21.57 -8.80 -19.62
CA VAL A 14 21.04 -7.88 -18.60
C VAL A 14 19.52 -7.86 -18.58
N LYS A 15 18.85 -8.07 -19.71
CA LYS A 15 17.39 -8.13 -19.75
C LYS A 15 16.83 -9.28 -18.93
N GLU A 16 17.48 -10.43 -18.96
CA GLU A 16 17.08 -11.59 -18.16
C GLU A 16 17.41 -11.39 -16.68
N LEU A 17 18.63 -10.92 -16.37
CA LEU A 17 19.07 -10.65 -15.00
C LEU A 17 18.21 -9.60 -14.29
N THR A 18 17.76 -8.59 -15.02
CA THR A 18 16.90 -7.53 -14.48
C THR A 18 15.41 -7.80 -14.66
N GLY A 19 15.09 -8.88 -15.40
CA GLY A 19 13.71 -9.25 -15.71
C GLY A 19 12.99 -8.23 -16.59
N LEU A 20 13.69 -7.51 -17.44
CA LEU A 20 13.13 -6.56 -18.41
C LEU A 20 12.46 -7.25 -19.61
N ASN A 21 12.54 -8.58 -19.69
CA ASN A 21 11.82 -9.36 -20.70
C ASN A 21 10.38 -9.59 -20.25
N ASP A 22 9.59 -8.52 -20.24
CA ASP A 22 8.21 -8.50 -19.74
C ASP A 22 7.31 -7.62 -20.64
N TRP A 23 6.01 -7.71 -20.46
CA TRP A 23 5.04 -6.91 -21.18
C TRP A 23 4.37 -5.91 -20.25
N ILE A 24 4.32 -4.65 -20.65
CA ILE A 24 3.62 -3.59 -19.96
C ILE A 24 2.39 -3.23 -20.78
N PHE A 25 1.21 -3.33 -20.16
CA PHE A 25 -0.04 -2.90 -20.75
C PHE A 25 -0.41 -1.53 -20.22
N ASP A 26 -0.58 -0.58 -21.13
CA ASP A 26 -1.19 0.71 -20.79
C ASP A 26 -2.71 0.59 -20.99
N VAL A 27 -3.44 0.58 -19.89
CA VAL A 27 -4.88 0.31 -19.88
C VAL A 27 -5.64 1.56 -19.48
N SER A 28 -6.46 2.07 -20.40
CA SER A 28 -7.39 3.15 -20.12
C SER A 28 -8.63 2.62 -19.40
N ILE A 29 -8.88 3.11 -18.20
CA ILE A 29 -9.99 2.67 -17.34
C ILE A 29 -11.03 3.78 -17.27
N THR A 30 -12.28 3.44 -17.53
CA THR A 30 -13.41 4.36 -17.44
C THR A 30 -13.79 4.63 -15.97
N ALA A 31 -14.36 5.81 -15.69
CA ALA A 31 -14.67 6.25 -14.33
C ALA A 31 -15.67 5.34 -13.58
N ASN A 32 -16.47 4.57 -14.30
CA ASN A 32 -17.43 3.61 -13.73
C ASN A 32 -16.82 2.24 -13.39
N ARG A 33 -15.52 2.04 -13.63
CA ARG A 33 -14.81 0.76 -13.37
C ARG A 33 -13.61 0.95 -12.45
N PRO A 34 -13.78 1.51 -11.24
CA PRO A 34 -12.69 1.70 -10.29
C PRO A 34 -12.05 0.37 -9.84
N ASP A 35 -12.78 -0.73 -9.88
CA ASP A 35 -12.31 -2.09 -9.63
C ASP A 35 -11.15 -2.52 -10.55
N CYS A 36 -11.12 -2.00 -11.77
CA CYS A 36 -10.08 -2.28 -12.76
C CYS A 36 -8.78 -1.47 -12.54
N GLN A 37 -8.71 -0.60 -11.54
CA GLN A 37 -7.49 0.12 -11.20
C GLN A 37 -6.44 -0.76 -10.48
N SER A 38 -6.77 -2.02 -10.20
CA SER A 38 -5.84 -3.01 -9.67
C SER A 38 -5.53 -4.10 -10.68
N ILE A 39 -4.37 -4.74 -10.54
CA ILE A 39 -3.97 -5.88 -11.37
C ILE A 39 -4.98 -7.02 -11.22
N PHE A 40 -5.44 -7.29 -10.00
CA PHE A 40 -6.42 -8.34 -9.75
C PHE A 40 -7.78 -8.03 -10.37
N GLY A 41 -8.22 -6.76 -10.31
CA GLY A 41 -9.47 -6.34 -10.98
C GLY A 41 -9.40 -6.49 -12.49
N LEU A 42 -8.28 -6.09 -13.12
CA LEU A 42 -8.04 -6.33 -14.54
C LEU A 42 -7.98 -7.82 -14.87
N ALA A 43 -7.33 -8.63 -14.04
CA ALA A 43 -7.26 -10.08 -14.25
C ALA A 43 -8.64 -10.72 -14.25
N ARG A 44 -9.57 -10.25 -13.40
CA ARG A 44 -10.97 -10.70 -13.39
C ARG A 44 -11.68 -10.42 -14.73
N GLU A 45 -11.51 -9.22 -15.26
CA GLU A 45 -12.09 -8.83 -16.54
C GLU A 45 -11.52 -9.64 -17.69
N VAL A 46 -10.20 -9.81 -17.74
CA VAL A 46 -9.52 -10.62 -18.75
C VAL A 46 -9.96 -12.07 -18.68
N ALA A 47 -10.04 -12.64 -17.48
CA ALA A 47 -10.52 -14.01 -17.26
C ALA A 47 -11.96 -14.19 -17.77
N ALA A 48 -12.84 -13.25 -17.46
CA ALA A 48 -14.22 -13.28 -17.93
C ALA A 48 -14.31 -13.14 -19.46
N ALA A 49 -13.57 -12.20 -20.05
CA ALA A 49 -13.57 -11.95 -21.49
C ALA A 49 -13.03 -13.15 -22.31
N LEU A 50 -12.05 -13.85 -21.78
CA LEU A 50 -11.42 -14.99 -22.45
C LEU A 50 -12.01 -16.35 -22.04
N GLY A 51 -12.98 -16.39 -21.14
CA GLY A 51 -13.54 -17.65 -20.61
C GLY A 51 -12.50 -18.51 -19.88
N GLN A 52 -11.50 -17.89 -19.24
CA GLN A 52 -10.43 -18.57 -18.55
C GLN A 52 -10.63 -18.50 -17.02
N PRO A 53 -10.17 -19.49 -16.26
CA PRO A 53 -10.24 -19.45 -14.81
C PRO A 53 -9.34 -18.34 -14.25
N LEU A 54 -9.87 -17.61 -13.27
CA LEU A 54 -9.10 -16.62 -12.53
C LEU A 54 -8.15 -17.32 -11.54
N LYS A 55 -6.89 -16.94 -11.56
CA LYS A 55 -5.92 -17.35 -10.55
C LYS A 55 -5.92 -16.32 -9.41
N THR A 56 -6.26 -16.76 -8.21
CA THR A 56 -6.18 -15.91 -7.02
C THR A 56 -4.78 -15.94 -6.42
N PRO A 57 -4.29 -14.81 -5.88
CA PRO A 57 -3.04 -14.82 -5.11
C PRO A 57 -3.13 -15.78 -3.92
N ALA A 58 -2.04 -16.48 -3.61
CA ALA A 58 -1.95 -17.25 -2.38
C ALA A 58 -1.87 -16.29 -1.19
N LEU A 59 -2.69 -16.56 -0.15
CA LEU A 59 -2.76 -15.76 1.07
C LEU A 59 -2.37 -16.62 2.28
N ASP A 60 -1.40 -17.51 2.09
CA ASP A 60 -0.94 -18.42 3.13
C ASP A 60 0.02 -17.67 4.07
N TYR A 61 -0.47 -17.26 5.21
CA TYR A 61 0.34 -16.69 6.30
C TYR A 61 -0.19 -17.15 7.66
N THR A 62 0.67 -17.13 8.65
CA THR A 62 0.30 -17.43 10.03
C THR A 62 0.32 -16.15 10.84
N GLU A 63 -0.81 -15.78 11.41
CA GLU A 63 -0.86 -14.70 12.38
C GLU A 63 -0.34 -15.19 13.74
N THR A 64 0.41 -14.34 14.43
CA THR A 64 0.74 -14.54 15.83
C THR A 64 -0.28 -13.80 16.68
N GLU A 65 -0.89 -14.48 17.62
CA GLU A 65 -1.80 -13.87 18.59
C GLU A 65 -1.02 -13.04 19.61
N VAL A 66 -0.52 -11.89 19.14
CA VAL A 66 0.11 -10.89 20.01
C VAL A 66 -0.65 -9.60 19.88
N GLU A 67 -1.34 -9.22 20.93
CA GLU A 67 -1.97 -7.90 21.02
C GLU A 67 -0.97 -6.90 21.60
N LYS A 68 -0.93 -5.70 21.04
CA LYS A 68 -0.24 -4.56 21.65
C LYS A 68 -1.14 -4.02 22.75
N GLU A 69 -0.82 -4.31 24.01
CA GLU A 69 -1.53 -3.77 25.15
C GLU A 69 -1.60 -2.24 25.12
N GLY A 70 -2.77 -1.69 25.43
CA GLY A 70 -3.00 -0.25 25.54
C GLY A 70 -3.02 0.50 24.20
N PHE A 71 -3.21 -0.20 23.08
CA PHE A 71 -3.41 0.44 21.77
C PHE A 71 -4.90 0.45 21.42
N GLU A 72 -5.43 1.62 21.08
CA GLU A 72 -6.85 1.79 20.76
C GLU A 72 -7.06 2.18 19.29
N VAL A 73 -8.09 1.62 18.67
CA VAL A 73 -8.52 1.99 17.33
C VAL A 73 -10.01 2.32 17.35
N THR A 74 -10.35 3.57 17.06
CA THR A 74 -11.75 4.04 17.07
C THR A 74 -12.18 4.60 15.72
N VAL A 75 -13.45 4.46 15.41
CA VAL A 75 -14.08 5.06 14.23
C VAL A 75 -15.31 5.85 14.66
N ASP A 76 -15.16 7.17 14.78
CA ASP A 76 -16.25 8.06 15.19
C ASP A 76 -17.12 8.47 14.00
N ALA A 77 -16.53 8.57 12.81
CA ALA A 77 -17.23 8.94 11.57
C ALA A 77 -17.69 7.70 10.80
N GLN A 78 -18.53 6.86 11.40
CA GLN A 78 -18.96 5.57 10.81
C GLN A 78 -19.74 5.71 9.49
N ASP A 79 -20.38 6.84 9.27
CA ASP A 79 -21.08 7.14 8.01
C ASP A 79 -20.13 7.39 6.83
N LEU A 80 -18.90 7.86 7.11
CA LEU A 80 -17.85 8.09 6.11
C LEU A 80 -16.85 6.93 6.03
N CYS A 81 -16.61 6.27 7.15
CA CYS A 81 -15.72 5.12 7.27
C CYS A 81 -16.43 4.00 8.02
N PRO A 82 -17.18 3.14 7.32
CA PRO A 82 -17.95 2.07 7.99
C PRO A 82 -17.05 0.98 8.58
N ARG A 83 -15.81 0.90 8.16
CA ARG A 83 -14.84 -0.11 8.64
C ARG A 83 -13.41 0.40 8.50
N TYR A 84 -12.64 0.27 9.58
CA TYR A 84 -11.19 0.47 9.59
C TYR A 84 -10.52 -0.75 10.21
N ILE A 85 -9.44 -1.24 9.59
CA ILE A 85 -8.71 -2.40 10.07
C ILE A 85 -7.28 -1.94 10.35
N ALA A 86 -6.78 -2.25 11.53
CA ALA A 86 -5.38 -2.08 11.89
C ALA A 86 -4.76 -3.44 12.23
N HIS A 87 -3.52 -3.64 11.80
CA HIS A 87 -2.69 -4.77 12.18
C HIS A 87 -1.42 -4.25 12.83
N TYR A 88 -1.05 -4.84 13.94
CA TYR A 88 0.22 -4.58 14.58
C TYR A 88 1.28 -5.54 14.05
N VAL A 89 2.38 -4.99 13.56
CA VAL A 89 3.52 -5.76 13.06
C VAL A 89 4.74 -5.38 13.89
N TYR A 90 5.41 -6.35 14.47
CA TYR A 90 6.58 -6.16 15.34
C TYR A 90 7.85 -6.70 14.70
N ASP A 91 9.01 -6.38 15.30
CA ASP A 91 10.34 -6.76 14.82
C ASP A 91 10.64 -6.33 13.37
N VAL A 92 10.06 -5.21 12.96
CA VAL A 92 10.24 -4.66 11.61
C VAL A 92 11.66 -4.12 11.46
N LYS A 93 12.35 -4.57 10.40
CA LYS A 93 13.66 -4.02 10.01
C LYS A 93 13.47 -3.24 8.71
N LEU A 94 13.69 -1.93 8.78
CA LEU A 94 13.67 -1.10 7.58
C LEU A 94 14.85 -1.45 6.68
N GLY A 95 14.57 -1.53 5.38
CA GLY A 95 15.56 -1.86 4.39
C GLY A 95 15.03 -1.77 2.97
N GLN A 96 15.82 -2.23 2.01
CA GLN A 96 15.37 -2.33 0.63
C GLN A 96 14.42 -3.51 0.46
N SER A 97 13.43 -3.33 -0.39
CA SER A 97 12.56 -4.42 -0.83
C SER A 97 13.31 -5.45 -1.67
N PRO A 98 12.84 -6.70 -1.72
CA PRO A 98 13.37 -7.70 -2.62
C PRO A 98 13.37 -7.21 -4.09
N ALA A 99 14.36 -7.63 -4.85
CA ALA A 99 14.53 -7.19 -6.24
C ALA A 99 13.28 -7.40 -7.11
N TRP A 100 12.58 -8.53 -6.92
CA TRP A 100 11.35 -8.83 -7.66
C TRP A 100 10.22 -7.82 -7.40
N MET A 101 10.07 -7.35 -6.15
CA MET A 101 9.06 -6.37 -5.76
C MET A 101 9.39 -5.00 -6.33
N ARG A 102 10.65 -4.56 -6.18
CA ARG A 102 11.14 -3.30 -6.75
C ARG A 102 10.94 -3.24 -8.26
N ARG A 103 11.24 -4.34 -8.96
CA ARG A 103 11.02 -4.46 -10.39
C ARG A 103 9.54 -4.31 -10.75
N ARG A 104 8.65 -5.05 -10.11
CA ARG A 104 7.21 -4.99 -10.40
C ARG A 104 6.63 -3.60 -10.14
N LEU A 105 7.04 -2.95 -9.06
CA LEU A 105 6.66 -1.57 -8.78
C LEU A 105 7.16 -0.61 -9.86
N ALA A 106 8.41 -0.74 -10.29
CA ALA A 106 8.97 0.10 -11.36
C ALA A 106 8.20 -0.07 -12.69
N LEU A 107 7.79 -1.29 -13.04
CA LEU A 107 7.02 -1.57 -14.26
C LEU A 107 5.63 -0.88 -14.27
N VAL A 108 5.05 -0.64 -13.10
CA VAL A 108 3.78 0.10 -12.96
C VAL A 108 3.98 1.57 -12.59
N GLY A 109 5.21 2.10 -12.76
CA GLY A 109 5.52 3.51 -12.56
C GLY A 109 5.69 3.95 -11.09
N ASN A 110 5.83 3.02 -10.14
CA ASN A 110 6.13 3.32 -8.76
C ASN A 110 7.63 3.17 -8.45
N ASN A 111 8.24 4.22 -7.90
CA ASN A 111 9.61 4.13 -7.39
C ASN A 111 9.63 3.39 -6.05
N SER A 112 10.59 2.50 -5.89
CA SER A 112 10.85 1.85 -4.59
C SER A 112 11.50 2.84 -3.62
N ILE A 113 11.03 2.84 -2.38
CA ILE A 113 11.50 3.74 -1.31
C ILE A 113 12.08 2.91 -0.15
N SER A 114 11.27 2.09 0.47
CA SER A 114 11.64 1.18 1.55
C SER A 114 10.72 -0.04 1.53
N ASN A 115 11.12 -1.14 2.17
CA ASN A 115 10.31 -2.36 2.20
C ASN A 115 8.87 -2.11 2.70
N ILE A 116 8.68 -1.27 3.71
CA ILE A 116 7.34 -0.99 4.26
C ILE A 116 6.49 -0.20 3.25
N VAL A 117 7.03 0.89 2.71
CA VAL A 117 6.31 1.72 1.71
C VAL A 117 6.04 0.91 0.44
N ASP A 118 6.99 0.09 0.02
CA ASP A 118 6.85 -0.73 -1.18
C ASP A 118 5.79 -1.81 -1.01
N ILE A 119 5.67 -2.43 0.18
CA ILE A 119 4.60 -3.39 0.49
C ILE A 119 3.24 -2.71 0.38
N THR A 120 3.05 -1.53 0.97
CA THR A 120 1.78 -0.82 0.89
C THR A 120 1.41 -0.46 -0.55
N ASN A 121 2.38 0.03 -1.33
CA ASN A 121 2.20 0.33 -2.75
C ASN A 121 1.93 -0.94 -3.58
N TYR A 122 2.64 -2.02 -3.29
CA TYR A 122 2.46 -3.29 -4.00
C TYR A 122 1.04 -3.84 -3.81
N ILE A 123 0.55 -3.91 -2.57
CA ILE A 123 -0.81 -4.39 -2.26
C ILE A 123 -1.87 -3.48 -2.89
N MET A 124 -1.68 -2.18 -2.84
CA MET A 124 -2.58 -1.23 -3.49
C MET A 124 -2.65 -1.47 -5.01
N ARG A 125 -1.51 -1.71 -5.67
CA ARG A 125 -1.48 -2.01 -7.12
C ARG A 125 -2.03 -3.39 -7.44
N GLU A 126 -1.73 -4.38 -6.63
CA GLU A 126 -2.18 -5.75 -6.87
C GLU A 126 -3.66 -5.93 -6.60
N LEU A 127 -4.16 -5.50 -5.43
CA LEU A 127 -5.51 -5.78 -4.94
C LEU A 127 -6.46 -4.57 -4.98
N GLY A 128 -5.93 -3.36 -5.14
CA GLY A 128 -6.72 -2.13 -5.13
C GLY A 128 -7.04 -1.61 -3.72
N GLN A 129 -6.40 -2.17 -2.68
CA GLN A 129 -6.61 -1.75 -1.30
C GLN A 129 -5.48 -0.82 -0.85
N PRO A 130 -5.75 0.49 -0.66
CA PRO A 130 -4.78 1.39 -0.05
C PRO A 130 -4.47 0.99 1.38
N LEU A 131 -3.18 1.06 1.72
CA LEU A 131 -2.67 0.79 3.06
C LEU A 131 -1.84 1.98 3.52
N HIS A 132 -1.82 2.23 4.81
CA HIS A 132 -0.92 3.19 5.43
C HIS A 132 -0.18 2.53 6.59
N ALA A 133 1.12 2.74 6.68
CA ALA A 133 1.95 2.23 7.77
C ALA A 133 2.33 3.38 8.70
N PHE A 134 2.10 3.18 9.99
CA PHE A 134 2.46 4.11 11.05
C PHE A 134 3.54 3.48 11.93
N ASP A 135 4.53 4.27 12.32
CA ASP A 135 5.44 3.87 13.39
C ASP A 135 4.74 4.09 14.73
N CYS A 136 4.54 3.00 15.47
CA CYS A 136 3.82 3.03 16.74
C CYS A 136 4.48 3.92 17.79
N ASP A 137 5.80 4.11 17.72
CA ASP A 137 6.53 4.93 18.70
C ASP A 137 6.27 6.43 18.52
N PHE A 138 5.72 6.83 17.36
CA PHE A 138 5.33 8.21 17.05
C PHE A 138 3.83 8.49 17.16
N LEU A 139 3.02 7.47 17.46
CA LEU A 139 1.59 7.65 17.67
C LEU A 139 1.30 8.12 19.10
N GLU A 140 0.81 9.35 19.20
CA GLU A 140 0.44 9.91 20.50
C GLU A 140 -0.73 9.15 21.13
N GLU A 141 -0.66 8.92 22.46
CA GLU A 141 -1.66 8.20 23.24
C GLU A 141 -1.89 6.73 22.81
N ASN A 142 -0.98 6.14 22.01
CA ASN A 142 -1.13 4.80 21.44
C ASN A 142 -2.49 4.55 20.79
N ALA A 143 -2.98 5.50 20.02
CA ALA A 143 -4.30 5.42 19.42
C ALA A 143 -4.29 5.74 17.94
N ILE A 144 -5.23 5.15 17.22
CA ILE A 144 -5.67 5.59 15.88
C ILE A 144 -7.15 5.91 15.96
N GLN A 145 -7.50 7.13 15.59
CA GLN A 145 -8.87 7.62 15.59
C GLN A 145 -9.28 8.08 14.20
N VAL A 146 -10.32 7.47 13.64
CA VAL A 146 -10.90 7.87 12.36
C VAL A 146 -12.12 8.75 12.64
N ARG A 147 -11.98 10.04 12.40
CA ARG A 147 -12.99 11.05 12.78
C ARG A 147 -13.13 12.14 11.71
N ARG A 148 -14.12 13.00 11.91
CA ARG A 148 -14.14 14.27 11.20
C ARG A 148 -13.11 15.23 11.77
N ALA A 149 -12.56 16.08 10.92
CA ALA A 149 -11.68 17.15 11.35
C ALA A 149 -12.45 18.19 12.17
N ASN A 150 -11.75 18.88 13.06
CA ASN A 150 -12.26 20.07 13.73
C ASN A 150 -12.18 21.28 12.78
N GLU A 151 -13.02 22.30 13.00
CA GLU A 151 -12.95 23.55 12.22
C GLU A 151 -11.60 24.22 12.42
N GLY A 152 -10.91 24.50 11.32
CA GLY A 152 -9.61 25.14 11.32
C GLY A 152 -8.42 24.27 11.74
N GLU A 153 -8.65 22.97 11.94
CA GLU A 153 -7.58 22.00 12.21
C GLU A 153 -6.58 21.95 11.02
N LYS A 154 -5.31 21.80 11.32
CA LYS A 154 -4.26 21.80 10.29
C LYS A 154 -3.65 20.41 10.14
N ILE A 155 -3.32 20.06 8.90
CA ILE A 155 -2.55 18.87 8.56
C ILE A 155 -1.42 19.25 7.60
N VAL A 156 -0.27 18.62 7.78
CA VAL A 156 0.85 18.68 6.82
C VAL A 156 0.92 17.33 6.12
N THR A 157 0.71 17.31 4.82
CA THR A 157 0.73 16.10 4.01
C THR A 157 2.15 15.65 3.68
N LEU A 158 2.32 14.40 3.19
CA LEU A 158 3.64 13.82 2.86
C LEU A 158 4.42 14.62 1.80
N ASP A 159 3.76 15.47 1.02
CA ASP A 159 4.37 16.40 0.07
C ASP A 159 4.66 17.78 0.70
N GLU A 160 4.72 17.85 2.02
CA GLU A 160 5.04 19.04 2.84
C GLU A 160 4.07 20.22 2.66
N LYS A 161 2.87 19.99 2.15
CA LYS A 161 1.85 21.02 2.04
C LYS A 161 0.99 21.09 3.29
N GLU A 162 0.77 22.32 3.79
CA GLU A 162 -0.15 22.57 4.88
C GLU A 162 -1.57 22.82 4.35
N PHE A 163 -2.55 22.13 4.95
CA PHE A 163 -3.96 22.35 4.68
C PHE A 163 -4.70 22.70 5.95
N THR A 164 -5.65 23.63 5.83
CA THR A 164 -6.62 23.93 6.88
C THR A 164 -7.88 23.13 6.61
N LEU A 165 -8.23 22.26 7.54
CA LEU A 165 -9.33 21.32 7.43
C LEU A 165 -10.67 21.96 7.81
N LYS A 166 -11.74 21.34 7.34
CA LYS A 166 -13.14 21.69 7.64
C LYS A 166 -13.85 20.48 8.26
N PRO A 167 -14.95 20.65 8.98
CA PRO A 167 -15.68 19.56 9.66
C PRO A 167 -16.20 18.46 8.72
N ASN A 168 -16.25 18.68 7.43
CA ASN A 168 -16.62 17.65 6.44
C ASN A 168 -15.46 16.82 5.94
N ASN A 169 -14.22 17.14 6.32
CA ASN A 169 -13.07 16.31 6.00
C ASN A 169 -12.98 15.12 6.96
N LEU A 170 -12.74 13.93 6.39
CA LEU A 170 -12.41 12.73 7.14
C LEU A 170 -10.91 12.68 7.35
N VAL A 171 -10.47 12.39 8.55
CA VAL A 171 -9.06 12.27 8.91
C VAL A 171 -8.79 11.00 9.70
N ILE A 172 -7.58 10.48 9.54
CA ILE A 172 -7.01 9.43 10.38
C ILE A 172 -6.01 10.13 11.28
N CYS A 173 -6.24 10.07 12.58
CA CYS A 173 -5.49 10.77 13.61
C CYS A 173 -4.79 9.78 14.53
N ASP A 174 -3.74 10.24 15.20
CA ASP A 174 -3.32 9.66 16.46
C ASP A 174 -4.23 10.17 17.61
N GLY A 175 -3.86 9.98 18.87
CA GLY A 175 -4.65 10.46 20.01
C GLY A 175 -4.78 11.99 20.13
N LYS A 176 -4.02 12.78 19.34
CA LYS A 176 -4.00 14.24 19.42
C LYS A 176 -4.22 14.97 18.11
N LYS A 177 -3.66 14.46 16.99
CA LYS A 177 -3.58 15.20 15.72
C LYS A 177 -3.80 14.30 14.50
N PRO A 178 -4.27 14.84 13.38
CA PRO A 178 -4.33 14.13 12.11
C PRO A 178 -2.95 13.92 11.48
#